data_ee8e65f812ed9e2adcc08a3de51745e8
#
_entry.id   ee8e65f812ed9e2adcc08a3de51745e8
#
_cell.length_a   1.000
_cell.length_b   1.000
_cell.length_c   1.000
_cell.angle_alpha   90.00
_cell.angle_beta   90.00
_cell.angle_gamma   90.00
#
_symmetry.space_group_name_H-M   'P 1'
#
loop_
_entity.id
_entity.type
_entity.pdbx_description
1 polymer ?
#
loop_
_entity_poly.entity_id
_entity_poly.type
_entity_poly.pdbx_seq_one_letter_code
_entity_poly.pdbx_strand_id
1 'polypeptide(L)'
;MMFRAWLLLLLMACTNAWAHKASTSYLQLQMDGAAISGRWDVALRDLDIAMGLDTNDDGKLAWGEVRQQQDRIGRYALTRLVLRTERAPCALQLVRMELADHSDGTYASLALVGQCPQ
;
A
#
# COMPACT_ATOMS: atom_id res chain seq x y z
N MET A 1 -1.61 -48.83 24.12
CA MET A 1 -0.70 -47.73 24.51
C MET A 1 -0.02 -47.06 23.32
N MET A 2 0.34 -47.80 22.26
CA MET A 2 1.00 -47.21 21.07
C MET A 2 0.10 -46.27 20.24
N PHE A 3 -1.19 -46.52 20.19
CA PHE A 3 -2.16 -45.66 19.47
C PHE A 3 -2.33 -44.26 20.09
N ARG A 4 -2.21 -44.13 21.39
CA ARG A 4 -2.31 -42.85 22.10
C ARG A 4 -1.06 -41.98 21.91
N ALA A 5 0.10 -42.57 21.73
CA ALA A 5 1.35 -41.86 21.49
C ALA A 5 1.38 -41.24 20.07
N TRP A 6 0.81 -41.90 19.11
CA TRP A 6 0.69 -41.42 17.72
C TRP A 6 -0.27 -40.24 17.61
N LEU A 7 -1.36 -40.24 18.36
CA LEU A 7 -2.31 -39.12 18.39
C LEU A 7 -1.71 -37.84 18.99
N LEU A 8 -0.85 -38.01 20.02
CA LEU A 8 -0.14 -36.87 20.64
C LEU A 8 0.97 -36.33 19.72
N LEU A 9 1.60 -37.14 18.88
CA LEU A 9 2.59 -36.68 17.91
C LEU A 9 1.93 -35.91 16.76
N LEU A 10 0.72 -36.29 16.35
CA LEU A 10 -0.02 -35.53 15.31
C LEU A 10 -0.48 -34.15 15.78
N LEU A 11 -0.72 -33.97 17.08
CA LEU A 11 -1.12 -32.67 17.63
C LEU A 11 0.04 -31.66 17.77
N MET A 12 1.28 -32.13 17.76
CA MET A 12 2.46 -31.25 17.79
C MET A 12 2.92 -30.78 16.41
N ALA A 13 2.33 -31.26 15.34
CA ALA A 13 2.63 -30.83 13.95
C ALA A 13 1.81 -29.61 13.51
N CYS A 14 1.18 -28.87 14.43
CA CYS A 14 0.69 -27.52 14.15
C CYS A 14 1.88 -26.58 14.04
N THR A 15 2.61 -26.69 12.93
CA THR A 15 3.61 -25.73 12.52
C THR A 15 2.95 -24.38 12.38
N ASN A 16 3.59 -23.37 12.95
CA ASN A 16 3.21 -21.97 12.86
C ASN A 16 2.83 -21.65 11.41
N ALA A 17 1.54 -21.60 11.13
CA ALA A 17 1.07 -20.97 9.92
C ALA A 17 1.43 -19.48 10.07
N TRP A 18 2.52 -19.07 9.45
CA TRP A 18 2.79 -17.65 9.25
C TRP A 18 1.69 -17.15 8.32
N ALA A 19 0.63 -16.66 8.94
CA ALA A 19 -0.36 -15.90 8.20
C ALA A 19 0.38 -14.68 7.67
N HIS A 20 0.70 -14.68 6.38
CA HIS A 20 1.17 -13.49 5.70
C HIS A 20 0.12 -12.41 5.96
N LYS A 21 0.52 -11.38 6.69
CA LYS A 21 -0.35 -10.24 6.91
C LYS A 21 -0.69 -9.67 5.53
N ALA A 22 -1.96 -9.70 5.17
CA ALA A 22 -2.39 -9.14 3.91
C ALA A 22 -1.97 -7.68 3.84
N SER A 23 -1.41 -7.31 2.70
CA SER A 23 -1.08 -5.92 2.40
C SER A 23 -2.35 -5.09 2.43
N THR A 24 -2.36 -4.00 3.17
CA THR A 24 -3.50 -3.11 3.32
C THR A 24 -3.12 -1.71 2.86
N SER A 25 -4.02 -1.05 2.17
CA SER A 25 -3.94 0.36 1.89
C SER A 25 -5.26 1.04 2.24
N TYR A 26 -5.21 2.36 2.43
CA TYR A 26 -6.39 3.14 2.82
C TYR A 26 -6.65 4.20 1.77
N LEU A 27 -7.79 4.14 1.13
CA LEU A 27 -8.21 5.08 0.11
C LEU A 27 -9.44 5.85 0.59
N GLN A 28 -9.32 7.17 0.67
CA GLN A 28 -10.43 8.08 0.98
C GLN A 28 -10.61 9.02 -0.20
N LEU A 29 -11.81 9.07 -0.73
CA LEU A 29 -12.16 9.90 -1.87
C LEU A 29 -13.35 10.78 -1.54
N GLN A 30 -13.30 11.99 -2.04
CA GLN A 30 -14.39 12.96 -2.00
C GLN A 30 -14.67 13.45 -3.41
N MET A 31 -15.93 13.47 -3.77
CA MET A 31 -16.37 13.97 -5.07
C MET A 31 -17.19 15.25 -4.89
N ASP A 32 -16.92 16.22 -5.74
CA ASP A 32 -17.68 17.43 -5.88
C ASP A 32 -17.96 17.64 -7.38
N GLY A 33 -19.15 17.23 -7.81
CA GLY A 33 -19.44 17.15 -9.23
C GLY A 33 -18.49 16.20 -9.96
N ALA A 34 -17.80 16.69 -10.97
CA ALA A 34 -16.78 15.95 -11.71
C ALA A 34 -15.39 15.98 -11.06
N ALA A 35 -15.18 16.84 -10.07
CA ALA A 35 -13.91 16.97 -9.37
C ALA A 35 -13.75 15.89 -8.31
N ILE A 36 -12.57 15.27 -8.25
CA ILE A 36 -12.19 14.31 -7.23
C ILE A 36 -11.04 14.88 -6.41
N SER A 37 -11.12 14.72 -5.11
CA SER A 37 -9.98 14.88 -4.20
C SER A 37 -9.92 13.69 -3.27
N GLY A 38 -8.72 13.36 -2.80
CA GLY A 38 -8.58 12.23 -1.91
C GLY A 38 -7.18 11.99 -1.42
N ARG A 39 -7.08 10.95 -0.65
CA ARG A 39 -5.84 10.48 -0.05
C ARG A 39 -5.76 8.97 -0.15
N TRP A 40 -4.61 8.49 -0.59
CA TRP A 40 -4.30 7.08 -0.63
C TRP A 40 -3.05 6.79 0.19
N ASP A 41 -3.22 6.11 1.30
CA ASP A 41 -2.12 5.70 2.16
C ASP A 41 -1.67 4.29 1.73
N VAL A 42 -0.43 4.20 1.27
CA VAL A 42 0.20 2.95 0.82
C VAL A 42 1.38 2.62 1.72
N ALA A 43 1.44 1.40 2.23
CA ALA A 43 2.50 1.00 3.14
C ALA A 43 3.88 1.16 2.49
N LEU A 44 4.82 1.79 3.21
CA LEU A 44 6.20 1.96 2.71
C LEU A 44 6.87 0.62 2.43
N ARG A 45 6.59 -0.39 3.25
CA ARG A 45 7.09 -1.75 3.05
C ARG A 45 6.66 -2.32 1.70
N ASP A 46 5.41 -2.10 1.32
CA ASP A 46 4.88 -2.62 0.06
C ASP A 46 5.47 -1.86 -1.14
N LEU A 47 5.65 -0.56 -1.01
CA LEU A 47 6.33 0.25 -2.02
C LEU A 47 7.80 -0.16 -2.17
N ASP A 48 8.49 -0.45 -1.07
CA ASP A 48 9.88 -0.92 -1.12
C ASP A 48 10.00 -2.28 -1.83
N ILE A 49 9.13 -3.22 -1.50
CA ILE A 49 9.08 -4.52 -2.16
C ILE A 49 8.82 -4.37 -3.67
N ALA A 50 7.91 -3.48 -4.05
CA ALA A 50 7.52 -3.29 -5.44
C ALA A 50 8.55 -2.49 -6.27
N MET A 51 9.25 -1.55 -5.66
CA MET A 51 10.03 -0.53 -6.36
C MET A 51 11.50 -0.47 -5.96
N GLY A 52 11.90 -1.05 -4.82
CA GLY A 52 13.24 -0.92 -4.28
C GLY A 52 13.55 0.51 -3.85
N LEU A 53 12.91 0.99 -2.78
CA LEU A 53 13.08 2.35 -2.28
C LEU A 53 14.35 2.54 -1.44
N ASP A 54 14.86 1.47 -0.84
CA ASP A 54 16.11 1.45 -0.09
C ASP A 54 17.30 1.51 -1.07
N THR A 55 17.73 2.73 -1.39
CA THR A 55 18.74 2.97 -2.42
C THR A 55 20.16 2.68 -1.96
N ASN A 56 20.43 2.73 -0.67
CA ASN A 56 21.76 2.44 -0.09
C ASN A 56 21.87 1.01 0.45
N ASP A 57 20.80 0.23 0.35
CA ASP A 57 20.73 -1.19 0.75
C ASP A 57 21.14 -1.44 2.22
N ASP A 58 20.77 -0.50 3.10
CA ASP A 58 21.05 -0.59 4.54
C ASP A 58 19.93 -1.30 5.33
N GLY A 59 18.88 -1.74 4.65
CA GLY A 59 17.72 -2.42 5.25
C GLY A 59 16.77 -1.48 5.98
N LYS A 60 16.95 -0.17 5.85
CA LYS A 60 16.11 0.86 6.48
C LYS A 60 15.63 1.86 5.44
N LEU A 61 14.41 2.33 5.60
CA LEU A 61 13.86 3.41 4.79
C LEU A 61 13.90 4.72 5.57
N ALA A 62 14.83 5.60 5.23
CA ALA A 62 14.85 6.96 5.71
C ALA A 62 13.84 7.80 4.92
N TRP A 63 13.16 8.73 5.59
CA TRP A 63 12.19 9.59 4.91
C TRP A 63 12.81 10.40 3.76
N GLY A 64 14.07 10.83 3.91
CA GLY A 64 14.79 11.51 2.84
C GLY A 64 14.92 10.69 1.56
N GLU A 65 15.20 9.39 1.67
CA GLU A 65 15.25 8.46 0.53
C GLU A 65 13.89 8.34 -0.14
N VAL A 66 12.83 8.17 0.65
CA VAL A 66 11.46 8.02 0.14
C VAL A 66 11.01 9.31 -0.55
N ARG A 67 11.25 10.45 0.08
CA ARG A 67 10.86 11.76 -0.45
C ARG A 67 11.55 12.11 -1.77
N GLN A 68 12.81 11.74 -1.93
CA GLN A 68 13.54 11.92 -3.20
C GLN A 68 12.90 11.14 -4.35
N GLN A 69 12.16 10.08 -4.04
CA GLN A 69 11.50 9.24 -5.03
C GLN A 69 10.01 9.56 -5.20
N GLN A 70 9.55 10.70 -4.70
CA GLN A 70 8.13 11.08 -4.74
C GLN A 70 7.52 10.97 -6.13
N ASP A 71 8.21 11.49 -7.15
CA ASP A 71 7.71 11.46 -8.53
C ASP A 71 7.64 10.03 -9.08
N ARG A 72 8.61 9.19 -8.73
CA ARG A 72 8.64 7.79 -9.12
C ARG A 72 7.51 7.01 -8.43
N ILE A 73 7.30 7.25 -7.14
CA ILE A 73 6.19 6.66 -6.38
C ILE A 73 4.85 7.11 -6.95
N GLY A 74 4.70 8.38 -7.22
CA GLY A 74 3.49 8.94 -7.81
C GLY A 74 3.14 8.31 -9.16
N ARG A 75 4.10 8.20 -10.07
CA ARG A 75 3.90 7.53 -11.36
C ARG A 75 3.49 6.06 -11.18
N TYR A 76 4.18 5.35 -10.30
CA TYR A 76 3.84 3.95 -10.00
C TYR A 76 2.43 3.82 -9.44
N ALA A 77 2.09 4.63 -8.44
CA ALA A 77 0.78 4.60 -7.80
C ALA A 77 -0.35 4.90 -8.78
N LEU A 78 -0.18 5.93 -9.62
CA LEU A 78 -1.20 6.34 -10.60
C LEU A 78 -1.40 5.32 -11.73
N THR A 79 -0.46 4.42 -11.96
CA THR A 79 -0.68 3.27 -12.87
C THR A 79 -1.49 2.15 -12.21
N ARG A 80 -1.62 2.16 -10.89
CA ARG A 80 -2.30 1.11 -10.11
C ARG A 80 -3.67 1.51 -9.60
N LEU A 81 -3.99 2.80 -9.64
CA LEU A 81 -5.29 3.32 -9.23
C LEU A 81 -6.02 3.87 -10.44
N VAL A 82 -7.11 3.24 -10.81
CA VAL A 82 -7.99 3.69 -11.88
C VAL A 82 -9.35 4.03 -11.29
N LEU A 83 -9.73 5.29 -11.39
CA LEU A 83 -11.08 5.74 -11.11
C LEU A 83 -11.76 6.05 -12.43
N ARG A 84 -13.00 5.63 -12.58
CA ARG A 84 -13.72 5.84 -13.83
C ARG A 84 -15.20 6.03 -13.61
N THR A 85 -15.81 6.77 -14.51
CA THR A 85 -17.25 6.78 -14.72
C THR A 85 -17.64 5.64 -15.67
N GLU A 86 -18.91 5.49 -15.93
CA GLU A 86 -19.38 4.55 -16.96
C GLU A 86 -18.83 4.85 -18.34
N ARG A 87 -18.46 6.09 -18.60
CA ARG A 87 -18.02 6.58 -19.90
C ARG A 87 -16.52 6.47 -20.14
N ALA A 88 -15.72 6.87 -19.13
CA ALA A 88 -14.28 6.96 -19.31
C ALA A 88 -13.52 7.01 -17.97
N PRO A 89 -12.21 6.73 -17.98
CA PRO A 89 -11.36 6.96 -16.81
C PRO A 89 -11.30 8.44 -16.43
N CYS A 90 -11.19 8.71 -15.12
CA CYS A 90 -10.90 10.03 -14.59
C CYS A 90 -9.41 10.32 -14.68
N ALA A 91 -9.04 11.56 -14.97
CA ALA A 91 -7.66 11.99 -14.92
C ALA A 91 -7.25 12.25 -13.47
N LEU A 92 -6.21 11.58 -12.99
CA LEU A 92 -5.70 11.70 -11.63
C LEU A 92 -4.30 12.30 -11.62
N GLN A 93 -4.02 13.10 -10.59
CA GLN A 93 -2.70 13.68 -10.35
C GLN A 93 -2.33 13.56 -8.88
N LEU A 94 -1.04 13.30 -8.62
CA LEU A 94 -0.46 13.42 -7.28
C LEU A 94 -0.15 14.90 -7.00
N VAL A 95 -0.68 15.40 -5.88
CA VAL A 95 -0.42 16.77 -5.43
C VAL A 95 0.79 16.81 -4.50
N ARG A 96 0.82 15.92 -3.52
CA ARG A 96 1.90 15.81 -2.55
C ARG A 96 1.94 14.43 -1.92
N MET A 97 3.07 14.13 -1.29
CA MET A 97 3.27 12.92 -0.52
C MET A 97 3.77 13.28 0.87
N GLU A 98 3.17 12.69 1.88
CA GLU A 98 3.52 12.84 3.29
C GLU A 98 3.66 11.47 3.94
N LEU A 99 4.19 11.42 5.15
CA LEU A 99 4.11 10.21 5.96
C LEU A 99 2.81 10.16 6.75
N ALA A 100 2.28 8.97 6.90
CA ALA A 100 1.18 8.68 7.82
C ALA A 100 1.49 7.41 8.60
N ASP A 101 1.21 7.42 9.89
CA ASP A 101 1.36 6.25 10.74
C ASP A 101 0.00 5.60 10.98
N HIS A 102 -0.07 4.31 10.74
CA HIS A 102 -1.18 3.46 11.11
C HIS A 102 -0.71 2.45 12.15
N SER A 103 -1.62 1.74 12.80
CA SER A 103 -1.29 0.78 13.86
C SER A 103 -0.36 -0.35 13.40
N ASP A 104 -0.29 -0.60 12.10
CA ASP A 104 0.48 -1.68 11.48
C ASP A 104 1.73 -1.21 10.73
N GLY A 105 2.06 0.06 10.78
CA GLY A 105 3.29 0.59 10.17
C GLY A 105 3.19 2.00 9.62
N THR A 106 4.24 2.40 8.92
CA THR A 106 4.35 3.70 8.28
C THR A 106 3.95 3.63 6.81
N TYR A 107 3.24 4.62 6.37
CA TYR A 107 2.63 4.72 5.04
C TYR A 107 3.09 5.99 4.31
N ALA A 108 3.21 5.89 3.00
CA ALA A 108 3.22 7.06 2.15
C ALA A 108 1.76 7.51 1.93
N SER A 109 1.44 8.70 2.35
CA SER A 109 0.13 9.31 2.17
C SER A 109 0.14 10.17 0.92
N LEU A 110 -0.55 9.71 -0.10
CA LEU A 110 -0.59 10.33 -1.42
C LEU A 110 -1.84 11.19 -1.53
N ALA A 111 -1.68 12.51 -1.56
CA ALA A 111 -2.78 13.43 -1.81
C ALA A 111 -3.04 13.49 -3.32
N LEU A 112 -4.25 13.17 -3.71
CA LEU A 112 -4.70 13.05 -5.10
C LEU A 112 -5.77 14.07 -5.41
N VAL A 113 -5.74 14.59 -6.64
CA VAL A 113 -6.83 15.32 -7.25
C VAL A 113 -7.13 14.74 -8.60
N GLY A 114 -8.33 14.93 -9.07
CA GLY A 114 -8.72 14.40 -10.36
C GLY A 114 -9.95 15.07 -10.93
N GLN A 115 -10.20 14.74 -12.19
CA GLN A 115 -11.35 15.21 -12.94
C GLN A 115 -11.93 14.02 -13.70
N CYS A 116 -13.24 13.82 -13.54
CA CYS A 116 -13.98 12.81 -14.27
C CYS A 116 -14.69 13.42 -15.50
N PRO A 117 -14.80 12.67 -16.59
CA PRO A 117 -15.66 13.07 -17.71
C PRO A 117 -17.13 13.15 -17.28
N GLN A 118 -17.84 14.13 -17.78
CA GLN A 118 -19.30 14.26 -17.56
C GLN A 118 -20.10 13.68 -18.72
#